data_f04e4880daa2fbb121bd1a10eedab642
#
_entry.id   f04e4880daa2fbb121bd1a10eedab642
#
_cell.length_a   1.000
_cell.length_b   1.000
_cell.length_c   1.000
_cell.angle_alpha   90.00
_cell.angle_beta   90.00
_cell.angle_gamma   90.00
#
_symmetry.space_group_name_H-M   'P 1'
#
loop_
_entity.id
_entity.type
_entity.pdbx_description
1 polymer ?
#
loop_
_entity_poly.entity_id
_entity_poly.type
_entity_poly.pdbx_seq_one_letter_code
_entity_poly.pdbx_strand_id
1 'polypeptide(L)'
;MGRAAREQNDDFLLPVRRLWTDGADTLYGGYYTRKDIREVVAYAAVRGIDVIPEIDMPGHCLQAIDSYPWLACFGRGSWGQSFSSPLCVGKDRTLAFCESVWEELFELFPYEYVHMGGDEVDKSNWKRCPDCQTRMRAEGLPDEAALQAWFMHRMQRFCEARGRRMIGWDEILEGGAVPGATVMWWRPWEPQSVSVATRQGCEVVLCPQSWFYFSLEEDANSLARICRFDMLPDSLSDAQKRQIKGVQGNLWTEKIPTWSRAEYMFYPRLLVLAEKGWTEPGKFDEDAFMSRLLDYCRRLDDEGVNYRIPSLTNYHAVSVFTDSVRTAVVCPLPGAVLRYTLDGSVPTVNSPRYDAPLLIRDDCTLHIRPYHADGRTGDWITVRYEKQDYARPLEPRDTEPGLCVDWYFRRFP
;
A
#
# COMPACT_ATOMS: atom_id res chain seq x y z
N MET A 1 -7.95 -10.47 4.40
CA MET A 1 -9.01 -9.88 3.54
C MET A 1 -10.27 -9.73 4.34
N GLY A 2 -10.87 -8.56 4.34
CA GLY A 2 -12.14 -8.31 4.98
C GLY A 2 -13.25 -9.12 4.29
N ARG A 3 -14.24 -9.59 5.07
CA ARG A 3 -15.41 -10.34 4.55
C ARG A 3 -16.17 -9.50 3.52
N ALA A 4 -16.30 -8.21 3.76
CA ALA A 4 -16.98 -7.25 2.89
C ALA A 4 -16.38 -7.20 1.48
N ALA A 5 -15.05 -7.13 1.37
CA ALA A 5 -14.38 -7.10 0.07
C ALA A 5 -14.61 -8.37 -0.76
N ARG A 6 -14.78 -9.54 -0.10
CA ARG A 6 -15.11 -10.79 -0.80
C ARG A 6 -16.53 -10.79 -1.36
N GLU A 7 -17.46 -10.25 -0.59
CA GLU A 7 -18.87 -10.20 -1.00
C GLU A 7 -19.13 -9.17 -2.10
N GLN A 8 -18.27 -8.15 -2.21
CA GLN A 8 -18.41 -7.07 -3.21
C GLN A 8 -17.67 -7.35 -4.52
N ASN A 9 -16.65 -8.18 -4.50
CA ASN A 9 -15.79 -8.46 -5.65
C ASN A 9 -15.40 -9.94 -5.67
N ASP A 10 -16.37 -10.84 -5.75
CA ASP A 10 -16.15 -12.29 -5.75
C ASP A 10 -15.26 -12.75 -6.92
N ASP A 11 -15.29 -12.04 -8.04
CA ASP A 11 -14.48 -12.29 -9.23
C ASP A 11 -12.99 -12.01 -9.05
N PHE A 12 -12.61 -11.25 -8.02
CA PHE A 12 -11.19 -11.04 -7.71
C PHE A 12 -10.52 -12.23 -7.00
N LEU A 13 -11.31 -13.17 -6.48
CA LEU A 13 -10.81 -14.37 -5.86
C LEU A 13 -10.49 -15.41 -6.95
N LEU A 14 -9.30 -15.32 -7.53
CA LEU A 14 -8.75 -16.45 -8.27
C LEU A 14 -8.43 -17.56 -7.27
N PRO A 15 -9.06 -18.75 -7.38
CA PRO A 15 -8.65 -19.86 -6.56
C PRO A 15 -7.19 -20.17 -6.87
N VAL A 16 -6.31 -20.03 -5.90
CA VAL A 16 -4.85 -20.28 -6.04
C VAL A 16 -4.58 -21.67 -6.64
N ARG A 17 -5.48 -22.63 -6.41
CA ARG A 17 -5.43 -23.98 -6.98
C ARG A 17 -5.60 -24.04 -8.51
N ARG A 18 -6.06 -22.97 -9.16
CA ARG A 18 -6.18 -22.88 -10.63
C ARG A 18 -4.97 -22.24 -11.28
N LEU A 19 -4.11 -21.63 -10.49
CA LEU A 19 -2.83 -21.12 -10.95
C LEU A 19 -1.86 -22.30 -10.99
N TRP A 20 -1.64 -23.01 -12.00
CA TRP A 20 -0.70 -24.15 -12.11
C TRP A 20 -1.34 -25.55 -11.96
N THR A 21 -2.55 -25.76 -12.41
CA THR A 21 -3.08 -27.12 -12.57
C THR A 21 -2.71 -27.67 -13.93
N ASP A 22 -2.16 -28.86 -13.94
CA ASP A 22 -1.80 -29.66 -15.11
C ASP A 22 -2.97 -30.52 -15.65
N GLY A 23 -4.15 -30.38 -15.07
CA GLY A 23 -5.35 -31.07 -15.52
C GLY A 23 -6.06 -30.27 -16.59
N ALA A 24 -6.12 -30.67 -17.79
CA ALA A 24 -6.94 -30.28 -18.97
C ALA A 24 -7.64 -28.90 -18.96
N ASP A 25 -7.61 -28.18 -17.86
CA ASP A 25 -8.27 -26.92 -17.58
C ASP A 25 -7.27 -25.80 -17.40
N THR A 26 -7.41 -24.80 -18.20
CA THR A 26 -6.86 -23.44 -18.10
C THR A 26 -5.65 -23.24 -17.19
N LEU A 27 -4.48 -23.39 -17.75
CA LEU A 27 -3.26 -22.84 -17.18
C LEU A 27 -3.41 -21.31 -17.15
N TYR A 28 -3.30 -20.69 -15.96
CA TYR A 28 -3.13 -19.27 -15.83
C TYR A 28 -1.63 -18.96 -15.72
N GLY A 29 -1.13 -18.19 -16.64
CA GLY A 29 0.25 -17.78 -16.62
C GLY A 29 0.57 -16.97 -17.86
N GLY A 30 1.68 -16.26 -17.83
CA GLY A 30 2.11 -15.46 -18.96
C GLY A 30 3.38 -14.69 -18.62
N TYR A 31 3.93 -14.04 -19.61
CA TYR A 31 5.04 -13.12 -19.48
C TYR A 31 4.93 -12.05 -20.57
N TYR A 32 5.48 -10.89 -20.30
CA TYR A 32 5.59 -9.84 -21.31
C TYR A 32 6.71 -10.16 -22.28
N THR A 33 6.40 -10.16 -23.57
CA THR A 33 7.44 -10.25 -24.61
C THR A 33 8.20 -8.92 -24.73
N ARG A 34 9.37 -8.92 -25.32
CA ARG A 34 10.09 -7.68 -25.65
C ARG A 34 9.25 -6.69 -26.48
N LYS A 35 8.34 -7.22 -27.33
CA LYS A 35 7.42 -6.39 -28.11
C LYS A 35 6.40 -5.70 -27.20
N ASP A 36 5.79 -6.43 -26.28
CA ASP A 36 4.80 -5.88 -25.35
C ASP A 36 5.41 -4.77 -24.48
N ILE A 37 6.64 -5.01 -23.97
CA ILE A 37 7.36 -4.00 -23.18
C ILE A 37 7.61 -2.74 -24.01
N ARG A 38 8.11 -2.87 -25.24
CA ARG A 38 8.34 -1.70 -26.12
C ARG A 38 7.05 -0.95 -26.43
N GLU A 39 5.93 -1.64 -26.60
CA GLU A 39 4.62 -1.03 -26.81
C GLU A 39 4.18 -0.24 -25.57
N VAL A 40 4.30 -0.81 -24.37
CA VAL A 40 4.00 -0.13 -23.11
C VAL A 40 4.87 1.11 -22.92
N VAL A 41 6.18 1.00 -23.12
CA VAL A 41 7.11 2.12 -22.99
C VAL A 41 6.77 3.23 -23.99
N ALA A 42 6.49 2.89 -25.24
CA ALA A 42 6.12 3.88 -26.26
C ALA A 42 4.76 4.54 -25.94
N TYR A 43 3.79 3.78 -25.46
CA TYR A 43 2.48 4.29 -25.05
C TYR A 43 2.59 5.26 -23.88
N ALA A 44 3.44 4.96 -22.91
CA ALA A 44 3.71 5.82 -21.76
C ALA A 44 4.45 7.11 -22.16
N ALA A 45 5.47 7.00 -23.00
CA ALA A 45 6.32 8.12 -23.41
C ALA A 45 5.54 9.25 -24.08
N VAL A 46 4.57 8.95 -24.95
CA VAL A 46 3.72 9.99 -25.59
C VAL A 46 2.76 10.68 -24.61
N ARG A 47 2.69 10.18 -23.36
CA ARG A 47 1.93 10.76 -22.26
C ARG A 47 2.81 11.43 -21.22
N GLY A 48 4.12 11.53 -21.48
CA GLY A 48 5.08 12.10 -20.53
C GLY A 48 5.29 11.21 -19.30
N ILE A 49 5.10 9.89 -19.44
CA ILE A 49 5.26 8.91 -18.36
C ILE A 49 6.48 8.04 -18.68
N ASP A 50 7.40 7.98 -17.74
CA ASP A 50 8.53 7.09 -17.79
C ASP A 50 8.22 5.76 -17.11
N VAL A 51 8.60 4.65 -17.76
CA VAL A 51 8.41 3.31 -17.22
C VAL A 51 9.71 2.84 -16.57
N ILE A 52 9.73 2.74 -15.26
CA ILE A 52 10.88 2.29 -14.48
C ILE A 52 10.74 0.79 -14.23
N PRO A 53 11.65 -0.05 -14.75
CA PRO A 53 11.61 -1.47 -14.43
C PRO A 53 12.08 -1.73 -13.01
N GLU A 54 11.41 -2.66 -12.33
CA GLU A 54 11.86 -3.20 -11.06
C GLU A 54 12.14 -4.70 -11.19
N ILE A 55 13.37 -5.08 -10.88
CA ILE A 55 13.77 -6.47 -10.65
C ILE A 55 14.43 -6.53 -9.29
N ASP A 56 13.69 -7.02 -8.34
CA ASP A 56 14.14 -7.09 -6.97
C ASP A 56 15.32 -8.07 -6.81
N MET A 57 16.31 -7.59 -6.07
CA MET A 57 17.49 -8.37 -5.68
C MET A 57 18.19 -7.74 -4.46
N PRO A 58 18.78 -8.54 -3.60
CA PRO A 58 18.94 -9.99 -3.69
C PRO A 58 17.77 -10.80 -3.14
N GLY A 59 16.75 -10.14 -2.56
CA GLY A 59 15.50 -10.76 -2.08
C GLY A 59 14.50 -11.04 -3.21
N HIS A 60 13.34 -11.59 -2.86
CA HIS A 60 12.20 -11.85 -3.77
C HIS A 60 12.52 -12.62 -5.05
N CYS A 61 13.57 -13.45 -5.03
CA CYS A 61 14.11 -14.13 -6.21
C CYS A 61 13.66 -15.59 -6.36
N LEU A 62 12.54 -16.00 -5.74
CA LEU A 62 12.10 -17.40 -5.76
C LEU A 62 11.97 -17.96 -7.18
N GLN A 63 11.35 -17.23 -8.10
CA GLN A 63 11.14 -17.68 -9.48
C GLN A 63 12.46 -17.91 -10.24
N ALA A 64 13.43 -17.02 -10.03
CA ALA A 64 14.77 -17.19 -10.60
C ALA A 64 15.49 -18.40 -9.98
N ILE A 65 15.37 -18.58 -8.67
CA ILE A 65 16.00 -19.68 -7.94
C ILE A 65 15.38 -21.03 -8.33
N ASP A 66 14.07 -21.11 -8.48
CA ASP A 66 13.38 -22.35 -8.91
C ASP A 66 13.79 -22.74 -10.33
N SER A 67 13.99 -21.77 -11.20
CA SER A 67 14.49 -21.99 -12.57
C SER A 67 15.99 -22.32 -12.60
N TYR A 68 16.77 -21.68 -11.71
CA TYR A 68 18.22 -21.78 -11.63
C TYR A 68 18.67 -22.01 -10.18
N PRO A 69 18.54 -23.24 -9.64
CA PRO A 69 18.82 -23.54 -8.21
C PRO A 69 20.22 -23.15 -7.73
N TRP A 70 21.18 -23.05 -8.64
CA TRP A 70 22.55 -22.62 -8.36
C TRP A 70 22.65 -21.15 -7.92
N LEU A 71 21.61 -20.33 -8.12
CA LEU A 71 21.54 -18.96 -7.62
C LEU A 71 21.39 -18.92 -6.08
N ALA A 72 20.86 -19.96 -5.47
CA ALA A 72 20.72 -20.07 -4.01
C ALA A 72 22.00 -20.55 -3.33
N CYS A 73 22.13 -20.25 -2.03
CA CYS A 73 23.28 -20.70 -1.22
C CYS A 73 23.44 -22.22 -1.21
N PHE A 74 22.32 -22.95 -1.10
CA PHE A 74 22.30 -24.41 -0.93
C PHE A 74 21.52 -25.12 -2.04
N GLY A 75 21.43 -24.52 -3.22
CA GLY A 75 20.90 -25.15 -4.42
C GLY A 75 19.41 -25.52 -4.36
N ARG A 76 18.62 -24.81 -3.60
CA ARG A 76 17.18 -25.01 -3.55
C ARG A 76 16.44 -23.68 -3.46
N GLY A 77 15.20 -23.67 -3.95
CA GLY A 77 14.31 -22.55 -3.84
C GLY A 77 14.03 -22.19 -2.39
N SER A 78 13.29 -21.21 -2.19
CA SER A 78 12.82 -20.61 -0.95
C SER A 78 13.51 -21.05 0.36
N TRP A 79 14.07 -20.11 1.08
CA TRP A 79 14.61 -20.28 2.42
C TRP A 79 14.38 -19.00 3.24
N GLY A 80 14.44 -19.14 4.55
CA GLY A 80 13.99 -18.08 5.45
C GLY A 80 12.49 -17.87 5.33
N GLN A 81 12.04 -16.65 5.29
CA GLN A 81 10.67 -16.31 4.92
C GLN A 81 10.48 -16.61 3.43
N SER A 82 9.38 -17.28 3.04
CA SER A 82 9.15 -17.72 1.65
C SER A 82 9.16 -16.58 0.63
N PHE A 83 8.69 -15.40 1.03
CA PHE A 83 8.73 -14.20 0.20
C PHE A 83 10.17 -13.65 0.04
N SER A 84 11.04 -13.85 1.00
CA SER A 84 12.41 -13.33 0.97
C SER A 84 13.29 -14.01 -0.09
N SER A 85 13.33 -15.32 -0.12
CA SER A 85 14.06 -16.18 -1.09
C SER A 85 15.33 -15.53 -1.70
N PRO A 86 16.36 -15.21 -0.88
CA PRO A 86 17.48 -14.42 -1.37
C PRO A 86 18.46 -15.21 -2.23
N LEU A 87 19.11 -14.50 -3.16
CA LEU A 87 20.23 -14.98 -3.94
C LEU A 87 21.48 -15.25 -3.08
N CYS A 88 22.38 -16.12 -3.55
CA CYS A 88 23.72 -16.29 -2.98
C CYS A 88 24.68 -15.24 -3.58
N VAL A 89 24.80 -14.10 -2.91
CA VAL A 89 25.66 -12.99 -3.37
C VAL A 89 27.16 -13.24 -3.20
N GLY A 90 27.54 -14.37 -2.55
CA GLY A 90 28.92 -14.81 -2.45
C GLY A 90 29.49 -15.38 -3.76
N LYS A 91 28.64 -15.81 -4.69
CA LYS A 91 29.06 -16.46 -5.95
C LYS A 91 29.22 -15.45 -7.09
N ASP A 92 30.36 -15.39 -7.75
CA ASP A 92 30.59 -14.51 -8.90
C ASP A 92 29.60 -14.76 -10.05
N ARG A 93 29.24 -16.04 -10.29
CA ARG A 93 28.25 -16.37 -11.32
C ARG A 93 26.84 -15.80 -11.02
N THR A 94 26.47 -15.65 -9.75
CA THR A 94 25.21 -15.00 -9.36
C THR A 94 25.27 -13.51 -9.71
N LEU A 95 26.39 -12.86 -9.42
CA LEU A 95 26.59 -11.45 -9.78
C LEU A 95 26.52 -11.24 -11.28
N ALA A 96 27.21 -12.08 -12.05
CA ALA A 96 27.17 -12.05 -13.52
C ALA A 96 25.75 -12.29 -14.08
N PHE A 97 24.96 -13.16 -13.45
CA PHE A 97 23.57 -13.37 -13.83
C PHE A 97 22.74 -12.09 -13.59
N CYS A 98 22.84 -11.46 -12.42
CA CYS A 98 22.14 -10.19 -12.14
C CYS A 98 22.52 -9.10 -13.16
N GLU A 99 23.80 -8.95 -13.43
CA GLU A 99 24.30 -8.00 -14.41
C GLU A 99 23.74 -8.28 -15.83
N SER A 100 23.69 -9.56 -16.24
CA SER A 100 23.15 -9.95 -17.54
C SER A 100 21.65 -9.67 -17.69
N VAL A 101 20.86 -9.87 -16.62
CA VAL A 101 19.44 -9.52 -16.63
C VAL A 101 19.26 -8.02 -16.84
N TRP A 102 20.04 -7.21 -16.15
CA TRP A 102 19.95 -5.75 -16.28
C TRP A 102 20.44 -5.23 -17.61
N GLU A 103 21.44 -5.85 -18.26
CA GLU A 103 21.84 -5.49 -19.63
C GLU A 103 20.67 -5.60 -20.61
N GLU A 104 19.88 -6.68 -20.52
CA GLU A 104 18.69 -6.86 -21.36
C GLU A 104 17.62 -5.80 -21.07
N LEU A 105 17.41 -5.47 -19.81
CA LEU A 105 16.42 -4.47 -19.42
C LEU A 105 16.80 -3.05 -19.84
N PHE A 106 18.09 -2.71 -19.84
CA PHE A 106 18.57 -1.40 -20.32
C PHE A 106 18.28 -1.17 -21.80
N GLU A 107 18.20 -2.24 -22.61
CA GLU A 107 17.79 -2.15 -24.00
C GLU A 107 16.28 -1.88 -24.19
N LEU A 108 15.46 -2.31 -23.22
CA LEU A 108 14.00 -2.24 -23.29
C LEU A 108 13.44 -0.98 -22.64
N PHE A 109 14.07 -0.51 -21.58
CA PHE A 109 13.65 0.64 -20.80
C PHE A 109 14.65 1.80 -20.93
N PRO A 110 14.35 2.83 -21.73
CA PRO A 110 15.31 3.88 -22.06
C PRO A 110 15.50 4.92 -20.95
N TYR A 111 14.64 4.92 -19.91
CA TYR A 111 14.70 5.89 -18.84
C TYR A 111 15.92 5.70 -17.93
N GLU A 112 16.40 6.79 -17.34
CA GLU A 112 17.64 6.75 -16.55
C GLU A 112 17.53 5.96 -15.24
N TYR A 113 16.33 5.89 -14.64
CA TYR A 113 16.11 5.21 -13.37
C TYR A 113 15.75 3.75 -13.55
N VAL A 114 16.29 2.91 -12.67
CA VAL A 114 16.01 1.47 -12.57
C VAL A 114 15.89 1.07 -11.10
N HIS A 115 14.91 0.24 -10.77
CA HIS A 115 14.66 -0.15 -9.39
C HIS A 115 15.17 -1.57 -9.12
N MET A 116 16.05 -1.68 -8.12
CA MET A 116 16.73 -2.94 -7.80
C MET A 116 16.21 -3.63 -6.55
N GLY A 117 15.12 -3.15 -5.97
CA GLY A 117 14.54 -3.73 -4.76
C GLY A 117 15.42 -3.52 -3.54
N GLY A 118 15.87 -4.61 -2.94
CA GLY A 118 16.75 -4.62 -1.77
C GLY A 118 16.04 -4.84 -0.45
N ASP A 119 14.72 -5.04 -0.48
CA ASP A 119 13.86 -5.24 0.68
C ASP A 119 13.82 -6.70 1.16
N GLU A 120 13.40 -6.85 2.40
CA GLU A 120 13.02 -8.10 3.07
C GLU A 120 14.01 -9.27 2.93
N VAL A 121 15.30 -8.98 2.87
CA VAL A 121 16.36 -9.98 2.68
C VAL A 121 16.62 -10.79 3.94
N ASP A 122 16.21 -12.06 3.96
CA ASP A 122 16.57 -13.00 5.03
C ASP A 122 18.03 -13.47 4.89
N LYS A 123 18.86 -13.03 5.79
CA LYS A 123 20.31 -13.28 5.80
C LYS A 123 20.71 -14.59 6.50
N SER A 124 19.73 -15.40 6.95
CA SER A 124 19.99 -16.59 7.78
C SER A 124 20.89 -17.63 7.10
N ASN A 125 20.74 -17.83 5.80
CA ASN A 125 21.57 -18.75 5.03
C ASN A 125 22.95 -18.16 4.70
N TRP A 126 23.07 -16.87 4.53
CA TRP A 126 24.37 -16.23 4.30
C TRP A 126 25.35 -16.48 5.45
N LYS A 127 24.85 -16.51 6.70
CA LYS A 127 25.64 -16.85 7.89
C LYS A 127 26.34 -18.19 7.82
N ARG A 128 25.76 -19.14 7.10
CA ARG A 128 26.25 -20.52 6.99
C ARG A 128 26.81 -20.88 5.63
N CYS A 129 26.62 -20.01 4.63
CA CYS A 129 27.05 -20.26 3.27
C CYS A 129 28.55 -20.03 3.11
N PRO A 130 29.33 -21.05 2.71
CA PRO A 130 30.78 -20.90 2.54
C PRO A 130 31.15 -19.81 1.53
N ASP A 131 30.39 -19.68 0.43
CA ASP A 131 30.65 -18.66 -0.61
C ASP A 131 30.42 -17.24 -0.05
N CYS A 132 29.29 -17.01 0.66
CA CYS A 132 29.00 -15.72 1.29
C CYS A 132 30.04 -15.36 2.35
N GLN A 133 30.41 -16.30 3.21
CA GLN A 133 31.42 -16.08 4.24
C GLN A 133 32.83 -15.86 3.64
N THR A 134 33.15 -16.49 2.52
CA THR A 134 34.41 -16.25 1.82
C THR A 134 34.40 -14.86 1.18
N ARG A 135 33.31 -14.43 0.59
CA ARG A 135 33.15 -13.06 0.07
C ARG A 135 33.31 -12.04 1.19
N MET A 136 32.63 -12.23 2.31
CA MET A 136 32.75 -11.31 3.44
C MET A 136 34.19 -11.14 3.91
N ARG A 137 34.93 -12.24 4.06
CA ARG A 137 36.36 -12.17 4.43
C ARG A 137 37.21 -11.44 3.40
N ALA A 138 36.97 -11.72 2.10
CA ALA A 138 37.73 -11.13 1.02
C ALA A 138 37.52 -9.61 0.89
N GLU A 139 36.31 -9.16 1.16
CA GLU A 139 35.89 -7.76 1.08
C GLU A 139 35.99 -7.02 2.42
N GLY A 140 36.39 -7.70 3.50
CA GLY A 140 36.53 -7.11 4.84
C GLY A 140 35.19 -6.70 5.47
N LEU A 141 34.10 -7.40 5.17
CA LEU A 141 32.75 -7.08 5.63
C LEU A 141 32.51 -7.69 7.02
N PRO A 142 32.00 -6.90 7.99
CA PRO A 142 31.86 -7.34 9.37
C PRO A 142 30.67 -8.31 9.57
N ASP A 143 29.61 -8.18 8.78
CA ASP A 143 28.36 -8.95 8.92
C ASP A 143 27.59 -9.06 7.59
N GLU A 144 26.46 -9.78 7.63
CA GLU A 144 25.63 -10.02 6.47
C GLU A 144 24.84 -8.79 6.02
N ALA A 145 24.65 -7.78 6.88
CA ALA A 145 24.05 -6.51 6.46
C ALA A 145 25.07 -5.73 5.60
N ALA A 146 26.34 -5.73 5.99
CA ALA A 146 27.41 -5.18 5.17
C ALA A 146 27.58 -5.96 3.84
N LEU A 147 27.32 -7.26 3.82
CA LEU A 147 27.34 -8.05 2.59
C LEU A 147 26.21 -7.63 1.64
N GLN A 148 25.01 -7.34 2.15
CA GLN A 148 23.92 -6.79 1.35
C GLN A 148 24.30 -5.40 0.80
N ALA A 149 24.80 -4.51 1.66
CA ALA A 149 25.26 -3.18 1.22
C ALA A 149 26.34 -3.27 0.15
N TRP A 150 27.31 -4.17 0.29
CA TRP A 150 28.33 -4.44 -0.72
C TRP A 150 27.73 -4.86 -2.07
N PHE A 151 26.74 -5.75 -2.04
CA PHE A 151 26.03 -6.18 -3.25
C PHE A 151 25.29 -5.00 -3.90
N MET A 152 24.54 -4.21 -3.13
CA MET A 152 23.82 -3.05 -3.64
C MET A 152 24.79 -2.00 -4.24
N HIS A 153 25.92 -1.73 -3.58
CA HIS A 153 26.96 -0.88 -4.14
C HIS A 153 27.57 -1.39 -5.45
N ARG A 154 27.75 -2.72 -5.56
CA ARG A 154 28.21 -3.33 -6.82
C ARG A 154 27.22 -3.10 -7.93
N MET A 155 25.94 -3.33 -7.66
CA MET A 155 24.87 -3.14 -8.64
C MET A 155 24.70 -1.65 -9.01
N GLN A 156 24.82 -0.76 -8.02
CA GLN A 156 24.82 0.68 -8.29
C GLN A 156 25.93 1.08 -9.27
N ARG A 157 27.19 0.69 -9.00
CA ARG A 157 28.31 0.99 -9.90
C ARG A 157 28.10 0.39 -11.29
N PHE A 158 27.50 -0.79 -11.37
CA PHE A 158 27.15 -1.42 -12.64
C PHE A 158 26.14 -0.57 -13.44
N CYS A 159 25.13 -0.01 -12.77
CA CYS A 159 24.16 0.92 -13.38
C CYS A 159 24.82 2.23 -13.81
N GLU A 160 25.59 2.86 -12.92
CA GLU A 160 26.26 4.15 -13.18
C GLU A 160 27.19 4.06 -14.39
N ALA A 161 27.95 2.96 -14.51
CA ALA A 161 28.81 2.72 -15.68
C ALA A 161 28.05 2.66 -17.02
N ARG A 162 26.71 2.54 -16.97
CA ARG A 162 25.81 2.51 -18.14
C ARG A 162 24.90 3.74 -18.21
N GLY A 163 25.20 4.76 -17.41
CA GLY A 163 24.41 6.00 -17.36
C GLY A 163 23.04 5.81 -16.72
N ARG A 164 22.90 4.80 -15.84
CA ARG A 164 21.65 4.52 -15.13
C ARG A 164 21.76 4.90 -13.66
N ARG A 165 20.64 5.27 -13.03
CA ARG A 165 20.53 5.64 -11.64
C ARG A 165 19.73 4.58 -10.89
N MET A 166 20.29 4.09 -9.80
CA MET A 166 19.66 3.05 -9.00
C MET A 166 18.59 3.65 -8.07
N ILE A 167 17.44 3.00 -8.02
CA ILE A 167 16.44 3.13 -6.97
C ILE A 167 16.47 1.85 -6.14
N GLY A 168 16.19 1.94 -4.84
CA GLY A 168 15.96 0.78 -3.98
C GLY A 168 15.06 1.13 -2.81
N TRP A 169 14.49 0.09 -2.19
CA TRP A 169 13.73 0.21 -0.97
C TRP A 169 14.61 0.66 0.20
N ASP A 170 14.03 1.25 1.23
CA ASP A 170 14.83 1.89 2.30
C ASP A 170 15.75 0.94 3.08
N GLU A 171 15.61 -0.38 2.93
CA GLU A 171 16.56 -1.37 3.45
C GLU A 171 17.96 -1.30 2.83
N ILE A 172 18.12 -0.67 1.65
CA ILE A 172 19.45 -0.46 1.07
C ILE A 172 20.35 0.42 1.95
N LEU A 173 19.75 1.12 2.92
CA LEU A 173 20.48 1.90 3.93
C LEU A 173 21.09 1.04 5.05
N GLU A 174 20.64 -0.22 5.18
CA GLU A 174 21.16 -1.14 6.19
C GLU A 174 22.57 -1.61 5.83
N GLY A 175 23.48 -1.61 6.81
CA GLY A 175 24.86 -2.06 6.59
C GLY A 175 25.76 -1.10 5.83
N GLY A 176 25.27 0.08 5.42
CA GLY A 176 26.08 1.10 4.77
C GLY A 176 25.28 2.11 3.96
N ALA A 177 25.90 3.23 3.64
CA ALA A 177 25.32 4.25 2.78
C ALA A 177 25.39 3.80 1.30
N VAL A 178 24.42 4.19 0.50
CA VAL A 178 24.43 4.04 -0.96
C VAL A 178 24.30 5.43 -1.62
N PRO A 179 25.35 6.29 -1.51
CA PRO A 179 25.27 7.67 -1.97
C PRO A 179 24.93 7.74 -3.45
N GLY A 180 24.02 8.68 -3.83
CA GLY A 180 23.59 8.86 -5.21
C GLY A 180 22.45 7.92 -5.65
N ALA A 181 22.07 6.91 -4.87
CA ALA A 181 20.85 6.16 -5.08
C ALA A 181 19.61 6.98 -4.72
N THR A 182 18.48 6.62 -5.30
CA THR A 182 17.16 7.08 -4.84
C THR A 182 16.57 6.05 -3.90
N VAL A 183 16.14 6.48 -2.72
CA VAL A 183 15.58 5.62 -1.69
C VAL A 183 14.06 5.71 -1.72
N MET A 184 13.36 4.59 -1.83
CA MET A 184 11.92 4.51 -1.67
C MET A 184 11.59 4.11 -0.24
N TRP A 185 11.09 5.06 0.54
CA TRP A 185 10.73 4.82 1.93
C TRP A 185 9.32 4.23 2.01
N TRP A 186 9.25 2.95 2.37
CA TRP A 186 7.97 2.22 2.49
C TRP A 186 7.64 1.78 3.91
N ARG A 187 8.65 1.77 4.83
CA ARG A 187 8.52 1.28 6.22
C ARG A 187 8.19 2.42 7.19
N PRO A 188 6.90 2.70 7.49
CA PRO A 188 6.54 3.77 8.43
C PRO A 188 7.01 3.50 9.87
N TRP A 189 7.34 2.26 10.21
CA TRP A 189 7.96 1.89 11.49
C TRP A 189 9.46 2.19 11.55
N GLU A 190 10.08 2.56 10.44
CA GLU A 190 11.46 3.05 10.32
C GLU A 190 11.48 4.52 9.85
N PRO A 191 10.87 5.45 10.61
CA PRO A 191 10.72 6.83 10.15
C PRO A 191 12.03 7.59 10.00
N GLN A 192 13.11 7.12 10.67
CA GLN A 192 14.46 7.69 10.58
C GLN A 192 15.08 7.46 9.20
N SER A 193 14.63 6.48 8.41
CA SER A 193 15.21 6.16 7.09
C SER A 193 15.22 7.38 6.17
N VAL A 194 14.17 8.20 6.17
CA VAL A 194 14.09 9.44 5.38
C VAL A 194 15.22 10.41 5.77
N SER A 195 15.41 10.64 7.08
CA SER A 195 16.45 11.56 7.54
C SER A 195 17.84 11.00 7.37
N VAL A 196 18.02 9.70 7.42
CA VAL A 196 19.30 9.01 7.16
C VAL A 196 19.65 9.15 5.68
N ALA A 197 18.73 8.76 4.77
CA ALA A 197 18.95 8.86 3.33
C ALA A 197 19.31 10.29 2.88
N THR A 198 18.51 11.27 3.31
CA THR A 198 18.72 12.68 2.91
C THR A 198 20.03 13.28 3.46
N ARG A 199 20.46 12.88 4.68
CA ARG A 199 21.80 13.28 5.19
C ARG A 199 22.96 12.67 4.40
N GLN A 200 22.75 11.51 3.80
CA GLN A 200 23.73 10.83 2.94
C GLN A 200 23.72 11.35 1.50
N GLY A 201 22.86 12.33 1.19
CA GLY A 201 22.74 12.90 -0.15
C GLY A 201 21.89 12.06 -1.12
N CYS A 202 21.15 11.05 -0.60
CA CYS A 202 20.21 10.29 -1.40
C CYS A 202 18.93 11.09 -1.66
N GLU A 203 18.38 10.96 -2.85
CA GLU A 203 17.01 11.36 -3.15
C GLU A 203 16.04 10.40 -2.47
N VAL A 204 14.83 10.86 -2.11
CA VAL A 204 13.82 10.03 -1.46
C VAL A 204 12.48 10.16 -2.15
N VAL A 205 11.81 9.03 -2.39
CA VAL A 205 10.41 8.95 -2.78
C VAL A 205 9.63 8.36 -1.59
N LEU A 206 8.53 9.02 -1.21
CA LEU A 206 7.72 8.59 -0.08
C LEU A 206 6.60 7.65 -0.54
N CYS A 207 6.62 6.42 -0.06
CA CYS A 207 5.58 5.43 -0.35
C CYS A 207 5.22 4.58 0.88
N PRO A 208 5.03 5.19 2.09
CA PRO A 208 4.83 4.45 3.33
C PRO A 208 3.60 3.57 3.29
N GLN A 209 3.77 2.31 3.73
CA GLN A 209 2.77 1.25 3.62
C GLN A 209 1.39 1.64 4.16
N SER A 210 1.33 2.23 5.34
CA SER A 210 0.07 2.57 6.00
C SER A 210 -0.76 3.64 5.28
N TRP A 211 -0.17 4.37 4.33
CA TRP A 211 -0.83 5.44 3.59
C TRP A 211 -0.95 5.15 2.10
N PHE A 212 0.10 4.60 1.47
CA PHE A 212 0.21 4.57 0.01
C PHE A 212 0.26 3.17 -0.59
N TYR A 213 0.10 2.08 0.21
CA TYR A 213 -0.09 0.74 -0.33
C TYR A 213 -1.56 0.53 -0.69
N PHE A 214 -1.89 0.81 -1.94
CA PHE A 214 -3.25 0.69 -2.47
C PHE A 214 -3.68 -0.77 -2.67
N SER A 215 -2.77 -1.72 -2.54
CA SER A 215 -3.09 -3.15 -2.42
C SER A 215 -3.72 -3.54 -1.08
N LEU A 216 -3.61 -2.68 -0.05
CA LEU A 216 -4.29 -2.87 1.22
C LEU A 216 -5.75 -2.44 1.11
N GLU A 217 -6.63 -3.18 1.81
CA GLU A 217 -8.06 -2.86 1.85
C GLU A 217 -8.28 -1.43 2.36
N GLU A 218 -9.14 -0.73 1.66
CA GLU A 218 -9.55 0.62 2.06
C GLU A 218 -10.59 0.57 3.17
N ASP A 219 -10.44 1.42 4.18
CA ASP A 219 -11.42 1.64 5.23
C ASP A 219 -12.04 3.05 5.13
N ALA A 220 -12.98 3.35 6.01
CA ALA A 220 -13.66 4.65 6.06
C ALA A 220 -12.72 5.85 6.25
N ASN A 221 -11.50 5.62 6.78
CA ASN A 221 -10.54 6.66 7.09
C ASN A 221 -9.42 6.79 6.05
N SER A 222 -9.40 5.91 5.04
CA SER A 222 -8.27 5.82 4.11
C SER A 222 -8.01 7.11 3.35
N LEU A 223 -9.05 7.75 2.82
CA LEU A 223 -8.91 9.05 2.12
C LEU A 223 -8.42 10.16 3.07
N ALA A 224 -9.06 10.32 4.23
CA ALA A 224 -8.67 11.31 5.22
C ALA A 224 -7.23 11.09 5.73
N ARG A 225 -6.81 9.83 5.87
CA ARG A 225 -5.45 9.48 6.25
C ARG A 225 -4.43 9.97 5.22
N ILE A 226 -4.70 9.75 3.92
CA ILE A 226 -3.84 10.26 2.84
C ILE A 226 -3.84 11.80 2.82
N CYS A 227 -5.01 12.43 2.95
CA CYS A 227 -5.12 13.89 3.02
C CYS A 227 -4.23 14.50 4.10
N ARG A 228 -4.17 13.86 5.26
CA ARG A 228 -3.40 14.35 6.43
C ARG A 228 -1.95 13.93 6.45
N PHE A 229 -1.50 13.12 5.51
CA PHE A 229 -0.10 12.74 5.45
C PHE A 229 0.80 13.96 5.22
N ASP A 230 1.77 14.18 6.10
CA ASP A 230 2.75 15.27 5.94
C ASP A 230 3.95 14.78 5.13
N MET A 231 4.08 15.32 3.91
CA MET A 231 5.16 14.96 3.00
C MET A 231 6.50 15.60 3.36
N LEU A 232 6.49 16.76 4.04
CA LEU A 232 7.69 17.52 4.38
C LEU A 232 7.67 17.94 5.85
N PRO A 233 7.80 16.99 6.80
CA PRO A 233 7.68 17.27 8.22
C PRO A 233 8.75 18.27 8.68
N ASP A 234 8.40 19.09 9.66
CA ASP A 234 9.28 20.15 10.22
C ASP A 234 10.56 19.61 10.86
N SER A 235 10.59 18.31 11.17
CA SER A 235 11.79 17.63 11.64
C SER A 235 12.94 17.56 10.63
N LEU A 236 12.64 17.79 9.33
CA LEU A 236 13.64 17.84 8.26
C LEU A 236 14.09 19.28 8.00
N SER A 237 15.40 19.45 7.83
CA SER A 237 15.95 20.74 7.37
C SER A 237 15.56 21.03 5.92
N ASP A 238 15.62 22.29 5.49
CA ASP A 238 15.32 22.68 4.10
C ASP A 238 16.20 21.94 3.08
N ALA A 239 17.45 21.65 3.42
CA ALA A 239 18.34 20.87 2.57
C ALA A 239 17.84 19.43 2.39
N GLN A 240 17.34 18.80 3.45
CA GLN A 240 16.76 17.46 3.41
C GLN A 240 15.41 17.44 2.68
N LYS A 241 14.56 18.45 2.92
CA LYS A 241 13.28 18.60 2.22
C LYS A 241 13.46 18.66 0.69
N ARG A 242 14.53 19.29 0.21
CA ARG A 242 14.86 19.34 -1.23
C ARG A 242 15.24 17.99 -1.84
N GLN A 243 15.64 17.01 -1.02
CA GLN A 243 15.91 15.65 -1.48
C GLN A 243 14.65 14.80 -1.63
N ILE A 244 13.52 15.22 -1.07
CA ILE A 244 12.24 14.53 -1.29
C ILE A 244 11.76 14.83 -2.71
N LYS A 245 11.70 13.80 -3.56
CA LYS A 245 11.37 13.96 -5.00
C LYS A 245 9.90 13.80 -5.30
N GLY A 246 9.17 13.15 -4.42
CA GLY A 246 7.75 12.95 -4.63
C GLY A 246 7.17 11.82 -3.78
N VAL A 247 6.02 11.37 -4.20
CA VAL A 247 5.23 10.33 -3.55
C VAL A 247 4.87 9.23 -4.55
N GLN A 248 4.68 8.01 -4.07
CA GLN A 248 4.24 6.89 -4.90
C GLN A 248 3.15 6.09 -4.19
N GLY A 249 2.13 5.67 -4.95
CA GLY A 249 1.15 4.69 -4.52
C GLY A 249 1.51 3.30 -5.06
N ASN A 250 1.58 2.30 -4.18
CA ASN A 250 1.96 0.93 -4.52
C ASN A 250 0.71 0.05 -4.65
N LEU A 251 0.64 -0.73 -5.74
CA LEU A 251 -0.43 -1.71 -5.97
C LEU A 251 0.19 -3.09 -6.23
N TRP A 252 0.46 -3.82 -5.16
CA TRP A 252 0.93 -5.20 -5.22
C TRP A 252 -0.21 -6.11 -5.65
N THR A 253 0.08 -7.06 -6.53
CA THR A 253 -0.97 -7.76 -7.29
C THR A 253 -1.40 -9.11 -6.71
N GLU A 254 -0.93 -9.52 -5.54
CA GLU A 254 -1.30 -10.78 -4.89
C GLU A 254 -2.81 -10.91 -4.64
N LYS A 255 -3.50 -9.76 -4.55
CA LYS A 255 -4.95 -9.67 -4.32
C LYS A 255 -5.68 -8.87 -5.40
N ILE A 256 -5.03 -8.64 -6.53
CA ILE A 256 -5.53 -7.82 -7.64
C ILE A 256 -5.56 -8.66 -8.92
N PRO A 257 -6.49 -9.59 -9.07
CA PRO A 257 -6.49 -10.53 -10.19
C PRO A 257 -7.08 -9.97 -11.49
N THR A 258 -7.77 -8.84 -11.43
CA THR A 258 -8.45 -8.24 -12.58
C THR A 258 -8.17 -6.75 -12.69
N TRP A 259 -8.32 -6.19 -13.91
CA TRP A 259 -8.23 -4.76 -14.14
C TRP A 259 -9.28 -3.98 -13.34
N SER A 260 -10.52 -4.44 -13.34
CA SER A 260 -11.60 -3.84 -12.56
C SER A 260 -11.29 -3.77 -11.07
N ARG A 261 -10.60 -4.81 -10.52
CA ARG A 261 -10.12 -4.77 -9.14
C ARG A 261 -9.00 -3.76 -8.94
N ALA A 262 -8.11 -3.60 -9.90
CA ALA A 262 -7.06 -2.59 -9.85
C ALA A 262 -7.66 -1.17 -9.79
N GLU A 263 -8.64 -0.88 -10.65
CA GLU A 263 -9.36 0.40 -10.64
C GLU A 263 -10.03 0.69 -9.30
N TYR A 264 -10.75 -0.31 -8.76
CA TYR A 264 -11.39 -0.22 -7.45
C TYR A 264 -10.40 0.08 -6.31
N MET A 265 -9.21 -0.49 -6.38
CA MET A 265 -8.19 -0.29 -5.35
C MET A 265 -7.40 1.00 -5.53
N PHE A 266 -7.25 1.49 -6.74
CA PHE A 266 -6.60 2.76 -7.02
C PHE A 266 -7.48 3.96 -6.68
N TYR A 267 -8.72 3.95 -7.17
CA TYR A 267 -9.59 5.12 -7.10
C TYR A 267 -10.58 5.02 -5.95
N PRO A 268 -10.81 6.12 -5.20
CA PRO A 268 -10.33 7.48 -5.45
C PRO A 268 -8.98 7.83 -4.78
N ARG A 269 -8.29 6.89 -4.08
CA ARG A 269 -7.05 7.17 -3.32
C ARG A 269 -5.95 7.79 -4.16
N LEU A 270 -5.80 7.33 -5.40
CA LEU A 270 -4.81 7.87 -6.33
C LEU A 270 -5.03 9.35 -6.64
N LEU A 271 -6.29 9.83 -6.66
CA LEU A 271 -6.60 11.24 -6.88
C LEU A 271 -6.08 12.11 -5.74
N VAL A 272 -6.23 11.66 -4.49
CA VAL A 272 -5.67 12.36 -3.32
C VAL A 272 -4.15 12.40 -3.40
N LEU A 273 -3.52 11.27 -3.73
CA LEU A 273 -2.06 11.18 -3.86
C LEU A 273 -1.55 12.14 -4.93
N ALA A 274 -2.21 12.17 -6.09
CA ALA A 274 -1.87 13.08 -7.18
C ALA A 274 -2.01 14.55 -6.76
N GLU A 275 -3.13 14.91 -6.14
CA GLU A 275 -3.35 16.28 -5.65
C GLU A 275 -2.24 16.70 -4.68
N LYS A 276 -1.88 15.84 -3.72
CA LYS A 276 -0.81 16.14 -2.77
C LYS A 276 0.55 16.23 -3.45
N GLY A 277 0.83 15.39 -4.44
CA GLY A 277 2.09 15.41 -5.18
C GLY A 277 2.30 16.67 -6.01
N TRP A 278 1.20 17.28 -6.50
CA TRP A 278 1.24 18.48 -7.31
C TRP A 278 1.01 19.78 -6.52
N THR A 279 0.48 19.68 -5.29
CA THR A 279 0.20 20.86 -4.45
C THR A 279 1.45 21.22 -3.63
N GLU A 280 1.78 22.50 -3.62
CA GLU A 280 2.85 23.02 -2.78
C GLU A 280 2.61 22.66 -1.31
N PRO A 281 3.63 22.17 -0.59
CA PRO A 281 3.51 21.81 0.82
C PRO A 281 2.87 22.94 1.66
N GLY A 282 1.92 22.56 2.52
CA GLY A 282 1.16 23.48 3.36
C GLY A 282 -0.01 24.20 2.67
N LYS A 283 -0.20 23.99 1.35
CA LYS A 283 -1.34 24.56 0.61
C LYS A 283 -2.45 23.55 0.26
N PHE A 284 -2.30 22.28 0.67
CA PHE A 284 -3.35 21.30 0.47
C PHE A 284 -4.56 21.62 1.35
N ASP A 285 -5.73 21.74 0.71
CA ASP A 285 -7.02 22.00 1.36
C ASP A 285 -7.90 20.76 1.20
N GLU A 286 -8.13 20.03 2.31
CA GLU A 286 -8.92 18.79 2.34
C GLU A 286 -10.36 19.03 1.90
N ASP A 287 -11.02 20.10 2.37
CA ASP A 287 -12.42 20.39 2.06
C ASP A 287 -12.59 20.77 0.58
N ALA A 288 -11.70 21.61 0.06
CA ALA A 288 -11.68 21.97 -1.36
C ALA A 288 -11.39 20.75 -2.24
N PHE A 289 -10.48 19.84 -1.83
CA PHE A 289 -10.24 18.60 -2.54
C PHE A 289 -11.48 17.70 -2.53
N MET A 290 -12.10 17.48 -1.37
CA MET A 290 -13.29 16.63 -1.25
C MET A 290 -14.45 17.15 -2.10
N SER A 291 -14.60 18.46 -2.23
CA SER A 291 -15.58 19.06 -3.15
C SER A 291 -15.29 18.72 -4.61
N ARG A 292 -14.03 18.79 -5.05
CA ARG A 292 -13.61 18.41 -6.42
C ARG A 292 -13.65 16.91 -6.68
N LEU A 293 -13.47 16.10 -5.64
CA LEU A 293 -13.49 14.62 -5.76
C LEU A 293 -14.78 14.12 -6.42
N LEU A 294 -15.90 14.77 -6.13
CA LEU A 294 -17.19 14.42 -6.72
C LEU A 294 -17.22 14.68 -8.24
N ASP A 295 -16.56 15.72 -8.72
CA ASP A 295 -16.42 15.98 -10.15
C ASP A 295 -15.48 14.99 -10.82
N TYR A 296 -14.44 14.56 -10.13
CA TYR A 296 -13.57 13.46 -10.59
C TYR A 296 -14.33 12.14 -10.66
N CYS A 297 -15.16 11.80 -9.67
CA CYS A 297 -15.98 10.60 -9.70
C CYS A 297 -16.90 10.56 -10.93
N ARG A 298 -17.54 11.70 -11.30
CA ARG A 298 -18.36 11.78 -12.53
C ARG A 298 -17.54 11.49 -13.79
N ARG A 299 -16.31 12.02 -13.89
CA ARG A 299 -15.42 11.70 -15.03
C ARG A 299 -15.04 10.23 -15.07
N LEU A 300 -14.79 9.62 -13.91
CA LEU A 300 -14.53 8.19 -13.83
C LEU A 300 -15.75 7.36 -14.26
N ASP A 301 -16.98 7.83 -13.95
CA ASP A 301 -18.22 7.21 -14.45
C ASP A 301 -18.32 7.33 -15.97
N ASP A 302 -18.06 8.51 -16.55
CA ASP A 302 -18.10 8.74 -18.01
C ASP A 302 -17.09 7.84 -18.75
N GLU A 303 -15.96 7.53 -18.12
CA GLU A 303 -14.92 6.66 -18.66
C GLU A 303 -15.12 5.17 -18.31
N GLY A 304 -16.15 4.83 -17.55
CA GLY A 304 -16.48 3.45 -17.17
C GLY A 304 -15.48 2.83 -16.18
N VAL A 305 -14.79 3.64 -15.39
CA VAL A 305 -13.81 3.18 -14.40
C VAL A 305 -14.52 2.66 -13.15
N ASN A 306 -14.16 1.47 -12.70
CA ASN A 306 -14.71 0.85 -11.49
C ASN A 306 -14.05 1.39 -10.21
N TYR A 307 -14.27 2.65 -9.88
CA TYR A 307 -13.75 3.22 -8.64
C TYR A 307 -14.56 2.79 -7.42
N ARG A 308 -13.95 2.77 -6.25
CA ARG A 308 -14.62 2.54 -4.97
C ARG A 308 -15.46 3.76 -4.59
N ILE A 309 -16.74 3.55 -4.31
CA ILE A 309 -17.62 4.61 -3.82
C ILE A 309 -17.06 5.14 -2.49
N PRO A 310 -16.88 6.45 -2.33
CA PRO A 310 -16.38 7.02 -1.09
C PRO A 310 -17.17 6.58 0.14
N SER A 311 -16.49 6.31 1.23
CA SER A 311 -17.08 5.81 2.46
C SER A 311 -18.14 6.74 3.01
N LEU A 312 -19.17 6.15 3.62
CA LEU A 312 -20.17 6.90 4.37
C LEU A 312 -19.52 7.61 5.56
N THR A 313 -20.03 8.75 5.93
CA THR A 313 -19.53 9.61 7.01
C THR A 313 -20.58 9.95 8.03
N ASN A 314 -20.18 10.67 9.09
CA ASN A 314 -21.05 11.17 10.13
C ASN A 314 -21.80 10.08 10.91
N TYR A 315 -21.08 9.04 11.34
CA TYR A 315 -21.57 7.99 12.20
C TYR A 315 -20.50 7.51 13.17
N HIS A 316 -20.94 6.83 14.23
CA HIS A 316 -20.08 6.09 15.16
C HIS A 316 -20.49 4.61 15.14
N ALA A 317 -19.53 3.70 15.30
CA ALA A 317 -19.81 2.26 15.27
C ALA A 317 -20.78 1.82 16.39
N VAL A 318 -20.79 2.53 17.51
CA VAL A 318 -21.74 2.35 18.61
C VAL A 318 -22.31 3.72 19.00
N SER A 319 -23.63 3.79 19.14
CA SER A 319 -24.35 4.97 19.58
C SER A 319 -25.23 4.60 20.78
N VAL A 320 -24.88 5.11 21.96
CA VAL A 320 -25.61 4.87 23.17
C VAL A 320 -26.59 6.03 23.39
N PHE A 321 -27.84 5.74 23.79
CA PHE A 321 -28.89 6.74 24.01
C PHE A 321 -29.84 6.32 25.12
N THR A 322 -30.60 7.28 25.68
CA THR A 322 -31.56 7.02 26.74
C THR A 322 -32.99 6.91 26.21
N ASP A 323 -33.46 7.92 25.53
CA ASP A 323 -34.87 7.98 25.05
C ASP A 323 -34.96 7.67 23.55
N SER A 324 -34.25 8.42 22.75
CA SER A 324 -34.17 8.25 21.29
C SER A 324 -32.98 8.96 20.72
N VAL A 325 -32.52 8.51 19.53
CA VAL A 325 -31.42 9.14 18.79
C VAL A 325 -31.80 9.21 17.30
N ARG A 326 -31.36 10.26 16.61
CA ARG A 326 -31.48 10.34 15.17
C ARG A 326 -30.18 9.88 14.50
N THR A 327 -30.32 9.06 13.46
CA THR A 327 -29.19 8.73 12.61
C THR A 327 -28.74 9.99 11.84
N ALA A 328 -27.44 10.04 11.50
CA ALA A 328 -26.88 11.20 10.80
C ALA A 328 -25.95 10.80 9.65
N VAL A 329 -26.07 9.56 9.15
CA VAL A 329 -25.19 9.02 8.11
C VAL A 329 -25.31 9.79 6.81
N VAL A 330 -24.17 10.13 6.22
CA VAL A 330 -24.08 10.87 4.97
C VAL A 330 -23.26 10.09 3.95
N CYS A 331 -23.75 10.03 2.70
CA CYS A 331 -22.96 9.59 1.56
C CYS A 331 -22.35 10.82 0.90
N PRO A 332 -21.02 10.90 0.76
CA PRO A 332 -20.39 12.03 0.07
C PRO A 332 -20.70 12.05 -1.43
N LEU A 333 -20.96 10.89 -2.06
CA LEU A 333 -21.24 10.80 -3.49
C LEU A 333 -22.66 11.25 -3.81
N PRO A 334 -22.86 12.36 -4.59
CA PRO A 334 -24.18 12.82 -5.00
C PRO A 334 -24.90 11.79 -5.88
N GLY A 335 -26.20 11.64 -5.66
CA GLY A 335 -27.04 10.73 -6.46
C GLY A 335 -26.97 9.27 -6.06
N ALA A 336 -26.07 8.90 -5.14
CA ALA A 336 -26.08 7.55 -4.57
C ALA A 336 -27.34 7.33 -3.72
N VAL A 337 -27.98 6.19 -3.91
CA VAL A 337 -29.17 5.77 -3.14
C VAL A 337 -28.70 4.97 -1.94
N LEU A 338 -28.97 5.46 -0.74
CA LEU A 338 -28.71 4.70 0.47
C LEU A 338 -29.83 3.73 0.78
N ARG A 339 -29.48 2.47 1.08
CA ARG A 339 -30.40 1.42 1.53
C ARG A 339 -30.00 0.93 2.90
N TYR A 340 -30.96 0.57 3.74
CA TYR A 340 -30.67 0.17 5.11
C TYR A 340 -31.50 -1.02 5.60
N THR A 341 -31.03 -1.65 6.69
CA THR A 341 -31.73 -2.61 7.52
C THR A 341 -31.50 -2.28 8.99
N LEU A 342 -32.41 -2.69 9.87
CA LEU A 342 -32.30 -2.48 11.33
C LEU A 342 -32.10 -3.79 12.11
N ASP A 343 -32.11 -4.91 11.42
CA ASP A 343 -32.00 -6.27 11.97
C ASP A 343 -30.61 -6.89 11.83
N GLY A 344 -29.66 -6.10 11.34
CA GLY A 344 -28.30 -6.58 11.09
C GLY A 344 -28.11 -7.40 9.81
N SER A 345 -29.16 -7.56 8.99
CA SER A 345 -29.02 -8.15 7.66
C SER A 345 -28.32 -7.18 6.70
N VAL A 346 -27.66 -7.73 5.65
CA VAL A 346 -26.98 -6.89 4.64
C VAL A 346 -28.04 -6.21 3.76
N PRO A 347 -28.01 -4.88 3.59
CA PRO A 347 -28.92 -4.17 2.71
C PRO A 347 -28.81 -4.63 1.26
N THR A 348 -29.94 -4.86 0.61
CA THR A 348 -30.08 -5.21 -0.80
C THR A 348 -30.73 -4.07 -1.58
N VAL A 349 -30.81 -4.19 -2.92
CA VAL A 349 -31.54 -3.24 -3.78
C VAL A 349 -33.03 -3.11 -3.42
N ASN A 350 -33.58 -4.10 -2.71
CA ASN A 350 -34.97 -4.13 -2.28
C ASN A 350 -35.17 -3.61 -0.84
N SER A 351 -34.08 -3.37 -0.11
CA SER A 351 -34.17 -2.82 1.26
C SER A 351 -34.71 -1.39 1.27
N PRO A 352 -35.31 -0.92 2.37
CA PRO A 352 -35.79 0.44 2.50
C PRO A 352 -34.75 1.49 2.15
N ARG A 353 -35.18 2.61 1.57
CA ARG A 353 -34.34 3.75 1.28
C ARG A 353 -34.10 4.59 2.51
N TYR A 354 -32.88 5.08 2.66
CA TYR A 354 -32.51 6.04 3.69
C TYR A 354 -32.53 7.46 3.11
N ASP A 355 -33.72 8.01 2.97
CA ASP A 355 -33.92 9.34 2.37
C ASP A 355 -33.90 10.47 3.43
N ALA A 356 -33.97 10.11 4.73
CA ALA A 356 -33.92 11.03 5.84
C ALA A 356 -33.39 10.34 7.13
N PRO A 357 -32.89 11.11 8.10
CA PRO A 357 -32.48 10.56 9.40
C PRO A 357 -33.58 9.75 10.08
N LEU A 358 -33.27 8.50 10.43
CA LEU A 358 -34.17 7.60 11.17
C LEU A 358 -34.19 7.99 12.65
N LEU A 359 -35.37 7.90 13.29
CA LEU A 359 -35.52 8.03 14.73
C LEU A 359 -35.45 6.63 15.36
N ILE A 360 -34.38 6.33 16.04
CA ILE A 360 -34.16 5.08 16.77
C ILE A 360 -34.64 5.24 18.20
N ARG A 361 -35.40 4.27 18.71
CA ARG A 361 -35.99 4.28 20.06
C ARG A 361 -35.65 3.03 20.88
N ASP A 362 -35.21 1.98 20.21
CA ASP A 362 -34.89 0.69 20.80
C ASP A 362 -33.55 0.20 20.27
N ASP A 363 -32.98 -0.80 20.94
CA ASP A 363 -31.76 -1.46 20.49
C ASP A 363 -31.92 -1.97 19.06
N CYS A 364 -30.96 -1.66 18.21
CA CYS A 364 -30.93 -2.21 16.87
C CYS A 364 -29.51 -2.17 16.27
N THR A 365 -29.32 -2.96 15.24
CA THR A 365 -28.12 -2.90 14.40
C THR A 365 -28.49 -2.34 13.03
N LEU A 366 -28.13 -1.09 12.80
CA LEU A 366 -28.28 -0.45 11.50
C LEU A 366 -27.14 -0.90 10.58
N HIS A 367 -27.50 -1.57 9.48
CA HIS A 367 -26.63 -1.65 8.30
C HIS A 367 -27.13 -0.66 7.26
N ILE A 368 -26.21 0.08 6.64
CA ILE A 368 -26.51 1.02 5.57
C ILE A 368 -25.48 0.93 4.47
N ARG A 369 -25.94 0.90 3.21
CA ARG A 369 -25.12 0.70 2.03
C ARG A 369 -25.48 1.69 0.93
N PRO A 370 -24.50 2.32 0.26
CA PRO A 370 -24.74 3.15 -0.91
C PRO A 370 -24.85 2.30 -2.18
N TYR A 371 -25.76 2.68 -3.04
CA TYR A 371 -25.97 2.14 -4.40
C TYR A 371 -25.78 3.27 -5.40
N HIS A 372 -24.93 3.06 -6.38
CA HIS A 372 -24.75 3.97 -7.50
C HIS A 372 -25.84 3.76 -8.56
N ALA A 373 -26.04 4.77 -9.42
CA ALA A 373 -27.09 4.70 -10.44
C ALA A 373 -26.88 3.60 -11.48
N ASP A 374 -25.65 3.18 -11.71
CA ASP A 374 -25.25 2.09 -12.61
C ASP A 374 -25.37 0.68 -11.98
N GLY A 375 -25.78 0.60 -10.71
CA GLY A 375 -25.94 -0.65 -9.97
C GLY A 375 -24.72 -1.08 -9.14
N ARG A 376 -23.57 -0.42 -9.26
CA ARG A 376 -22.42 -0.64 -8.37
C ARG A 376 -22.80 -0.31 -6.92
N THR A 377 -22.18 -1.00 -5.98
CA THR A 377 -22.43 -0.81 -4.56
C THR A 377 -21.17 -0.42 -3.83
N GLY A 378 -21.30 0.53 -2.88
CA GLY A 378 -20.23 0.79 -1.94
C GLY A 378 -20.26 -0.16 -0.75
N ASP A 379 -19.30 0.04 0.15
CA ASP A 379 -19.23 -0.70 1.41
C ASP A 379 -20.39 -0.33 2.31
N TRP A 380 -20.97 -1.32 3.00
CA TRP A 380 -21.91 -1.02 4.06
C TRP A 380 -21.19 -0.74 5.36
N ILE A 381 -21.82 0.10 6.16
CA ILE A 381 -21.41 0.36 7.54
C ILE A 381 -22.33 -0.37 8.50
N THR A 382 -21.83 -0.62 9.69
CA THR A 382 -22.58 -1.16 10.83
C THR A 382 -22.57 -0.14 11.95
N VAL A 383 -23.75 0.20 12.44
CA VAL A 383 -23.93 1.04 13.63
C VAL A 383 -24.81 0.29 14.62
N ARG A 384 -24.28 0.04 15.81
CA ARG A 384 -25.07 -0.51 16.93
C ARG A 384 -25.66 0.64 17.73
N TYR A 385 -26.96 0.63 17.87
CA TYR A 385 -27.70 1.53 18.72
C TYR A 385 -28.09 0.80 20.00
N GLU A 386 -27.64 1.32 21.13
CA GLU A 386 -27.82 0.70 22.46
C GLU A 386 -28.54 1.66 23.38
N LYS A 387 -29.75 1.27 23.80
CA LYS A 387 -30.52 2.04 24.75
C LYS A 387 -30.07 1.71 26.16
N GLN A 388 -29.78 2.73 26.94
CA GLN A 388 -29.31 2.57 28.31
C GLN A 388 -30.05 3.55 29.25
N ASP A 389 -30.32 3.10 30.46
CA ASP A 389 -30.82 3.98 31.48
C ASP A 389 -29.72 4.90 32.01
N TYR A 390 -30.12 6.03 32.55
CA TYR A 390 -29.20 6.88 33.30
C TYR A 390 -28.57 6.11 34.44
N ALA A 391 -27.29 6.25 34.66
CA ALA A 391 -26.63 5.77 35.86
C ALA A 391 -27.31 6.40 37.07
N ARG A 392 -27.57 5.60 38.12
CA ARG A 392 -28.07 6.16 39.37
C ARG A 392 -27.10 7.22 39.87
N PRO A 393 -27.61 8.40 40.33
CA PRO A 393 -26.75 9.40 40.94
C PRO A 393 -25.99 8.76 42.09
N LEU A 394 -24.69 8.98 42.11
CA LEU A 394 -23.90 8.64 43.30
C LEU A 394 -24.41 9.53 44.45
N GLU A 395 -24.66 8.94 45.64
CA GLU A 395 -24.91 9.75 46.82
C GLU A 395 -23.74 10.72 47.02
N PRO A 396 -24.04 12.01 47.32
CA PRO A 396 -22.98 12.99 47.55
C PRO A 396 -22.13 12.50 48.72
N ARG A 397 -20.92 12.12 48.47
CA ARG A 397 -19.91 12.02 49.52
C ARG A 397 -19.45 13.44 49.83
N ASP A 398 -19.00 13.68 51.08
CA ASP A 398 -18.42 14.97 51.49
C ASP A 398 -17.46 15.43 50.40
N THR A 399 -17.86 16.45 49.66
CA THR A 399 -17.11 16.94 48.49
C THR A 399 -16.33 18.17 48.90
N GLU A 400 -15.01 18.14 48.72
CA GLU A 400 -14.24 19.36 48.65
C GLU A 400 -14.48 20.03 47.29
N PRO A 401 -14.34 21.37 47.18
CA PRO A 401 -14.47 22.04 45.89
C PRO A 401 -13.42 21.54 44.90
N GLY A 402 -13.85 20.87 43.83
CA GLY A 402 -13.00 20.32 42.77
C GLY A 402 -13.75 19.34 41.89
N LEU A 403 -13.14 18.95 40.79
CA LEU A 403 -13.60 17.88 39.89
C LEU A 403 -13.02 16.55 40.39
N CYS A 404 -13.90 15.61 40.78
CA CYS A 404 -13.50 14.22 40.97
C CYS A 404 -13.52 13.51 39.59
N VAL A 405 -12.38 13.07 39.12
CA VAL A 405 -12.28 12.29 37.86
C VAL A 405 -11.93 10.86 38.23
N ASP A 406 -12.90 9.95 38.11
CA ASP A 406 -12.66 8.53 38.24
C ASP A 406 -12.26 7.95 36.88
N TRP A 407 -11.06 7.40 36.80
CA TRP A 407 -10.59 6.74 35.61
C TRP A 407 -10.96 5.26 35.60
N TYR A 408 -11.87 4.83 34.72
CA TYR A 408 -12.17 3.44 34.49
C TYR A 408 -11.34 2.87 33.36
N PHE A 409 -10.31 2.08 33.70
CA PHE A 409 -9.65 1.23 32.73
C PHE A 409 -10.51 -0.03 32.49
N ARG A 410 -11.44 0.02 31.58
CA ARG A 410 -11.97 -1.20 30.96
C ARG A 410 -11.23 -1.42 29.65
N ARG A 411 -10.59 -2.58 29.52
CA ARG A 411 -10.24 -3.10 28.21
C ARG A 411 -11.56 -3.39 27.50
N PHE A 412 -11.84 -2.66 26.45
CA PHE A 412 -12.90 -3.03 25.52
C PHE A 412 -12.45 -4.32 24.82
N PRO A 413 -13.36 -5.32 24.63
CA PRO A 413 -13.04 -6.58 23.96
C PRO A 413 -12.67 -6.38 22.50
#